data_63ae820f768bbc4028929a6d8c984cc3
#
_entry.id   63ae820f768bbc4028929a6d8c984cc3
#
_cell.length_a   1.000
_cell.length_b   1.000
_cell.length_c   1.000
_cell.angle_alpha   90.00
_cell.angle_beta   90.00
_cell.angle_gamma   90.00
#
_symmetry.space_group_name_H-M   'P 1'
#
loop_
_entity.id
_entity.type
_entity.pdbx_description
1 polymer ?
#
loop_
_entity_poly.entity_id
_entity_poly.type
_entity_poly.pdbx_seq_one_letter_code
_entity_poly.pdbx_strand_id
1 'polypeptide(L)'
;SECLVGSEMCIRDRDSREYVIPDDVVGLHADSVSFGKCTKLVLSKSMEKFNENAISDSYVNCDSHLEIVVPESLRRILTDSEKRSDDYSYYDAAAHRSVMINPIRYRIDENNPYLFIDEDSVYQVLDDGTYKLVMNSYFGLGKALILDGTSVIGKYAFCNHENLNDIEFPESVRVIEKGAFSETSLQTLKIPHYIERIDSAAFSDCYSLKSVTLYPTLKSIAKDAFDGCSNLDKVLTPGNNKAFEYKNHNGKRKIRQLVFETKEEFMKKAEDNRHKYAWIKDKVFVHTGLSLQEESEFDSFIFENGGTVRKSTVLNTDYLVYNADYDHETVKLRKARELKEKGSGIEILTTEEWKKLIDS
;
A
#
# COMPACT_ATOMS: atom_id res chain seq x y z
N SER A 1 -37.48 7.39 -8.51
CA SER A 1 -37.71 8.67 -9.20
C SER A 1 -36.35 9.25 -9.59
N GLU A 2 -36.20 9.62 -10.85
CA GLU A 2 -35.04 10.32 -11.34
C GLU A 2 -35.19 11.80 -10.99
N CYS A 3 -34.17 12.37 -10.36
CA CYS A 3 -34.10 13.79 -10.09
C CYS A 3 -32.87 14.35 -10.83
N LEU A 4 -33.10 15.12 -11.89
CA LEU A 4 -32.07 15.85 -12.61
C LEU A 4 -31.99 17.26 -12.03
N VAL A 5 -30.82 17.66 -11.54
CA VAL A 5 -30.50 19.03 -11.21
C VAL A 5 -29.33 19.45 -12.10
N GLY A 6 -29.64 20.05 -13.22
CA GLY A 6 -28.68 20.34 -14.28
C GLY A 6 -28.19 19.07 -14.98
N SER A 7 -26.88 18.89 -15.10
CA SER A 7 -26.24 17.68 -15.66
C SER A 7 -25.94 16.60 -14.62
N GLU A 8 -26.47 16.70 -13.40
CA GLU A 8 -26.25 15.76 -12.30
C GLU A 8 -27.54 14.99 -11.97
N MET A 9 -27.40 13.73 -11.61
CA MET A 9 -28.51 12.78 -11.49
C MET A 9 -28.57 12.14 -10.11
N CYS A 10 -29.79 11.90 -9.62
CA CYS A 10 -30.09 11.15 -8.41
C CYS A 10 -30.88 9.90 -8.76
N ILE A 11 -30.38 8.73 -8.38
CA ILE A 11 -30.99 7.41 -8.66
C ILE A 11 -31.51 6.88 -7.33
N ARG A 12 -32.83 6.96 -7.12
CA ARG A 12 -33.49 6.39 -5.94
C ARG A 12 -34.55 5.38 -6.37
N ASP A 13 -34.64 4.28 -5.65
CA ASP A 13 -35.72 3.29 -5.72
C ASP A 13 -35.91 2.58 -7.07
N ARG A 14 -34.89 1.85 -7.55
CA ARG A 14 -35.10 0.91 -8.66
C ARG A 14 -34.78 -0.53 -8.26
N ASP A 15 -35.69 -1.42 -8.64
CA ASP A 15 -35.55 -2.88 -8.51
C ASP A 15 -34.64 -3.51 -9.59
N SER A 16 -33.88 -2.69 -10.33
CA SER A 16 -33.00 -3.17 -11.39
C SER A 16 -31.65 -3.63 -10.81
N ARG A 17 -31.22 -4.82 -11.23
CA ARG A 17 -29.87 -5.33 -10.85
C ARG A 17 -28.74 -4.60 -11.57
N GLU A 18 -29.00 -4.03 -12.73
CA GLU A 18 -28.05 -3.24 -13.52
C GLU A 18 -28.64 -1.87 -13.79
N TYR A 19 -27.82 -0.84 -13.58
CA TYR A 19 -28.18 0.52 -13.90
C TYR A 19 -27.11 1.15 -14.80
N VAL A 20 -27.55 1.74 -15.93
CA VAL A 20 -26.69 2.46 -16.86
C VAL A 20 -26.99 3.95 -16.72
N ILE A 21 -25.98 4.73 -16.37
CA ILE A 21 -26.10 6.18 -16.30
C ILE A 21 -26.10 6.75 -17.72
N PRO A 22 -27.11 7.57 -18.07
CA PRO A 22 -27.20 8.17 -19.40
C PRO A 22 -25.97 8.98 -19.79
N ASP A 23 -25.64 8.99 -21.08
CA ASP A 23 -24.40 9.61 -21.58
C ASP A 23 -24.39 11.15 -21.49
N ASP A 24 -25.51 11.81 -21.17
CA ASP A 24 -25.60 13.24 -20.91
C ASP A 24 -25.31 13.63 -19.45
N VAL A 25 -25.15 12.65 -18.57
CA VAL A 25 -24.82 12.86 -17.15
C VAL A 25 -23.32 12.98 -16.97
N VAL A 26 -22.84 14.12 -16.48
CA VAL A 26 -21.40 14.40 -16.25
C VAL A 26 -20.95 14.21 -14.81
N GLY A 27 -21.89 14.04 -13.85
CA GLY A 27 -21.57 13.84 -12.44
C GLY A 27 -22.74 13.27 -11.64
N LEU A 28 -22.45 12.79 -10.44
CA LEU A 28 -23.44 12.31 -9.49
C LEU A 28 -23.32 13.09 -8.18
N HIS A 29 -24.44 13.42 -7.57
CA HIS A 29 -24.48 14.00 -6.24
C HIS A 29 -24.12 12.96 -5.16
N ALA A 30 -23.72 13.42 -4.00
CA ALA A 30 -23.58 12.59 -2.81
C ALA A 30 -24.91 11.86 -2.52
N ASP A 31 -24.81 10.60 -2.12
CA ASP A 31 -25.95 9.72 -1.81
C ASP A 31 -27.00 9.61 -2.93
N SER A 32 -26.61 9.87 -4.16
CA SER A 32 -27.52 9.85 -5.30
C SER A 32 -27.84 8.44 -5.80
N VAL A 33 -27.02 7.47 -5.46
CA VAL A 33 -27.14 6.07 -5.88
C VAL A 33 -27.41 5.19 -4.67
N SER A 34 -28.63 4.70 -4.53
CA SER A 34 -28.99 3.76 -3.45
C SER A 34 -28.96 2.33 -3.94
N PHE A 35 -28.27 1.46 -3.22
CA PHE A 35 -28.04 0.06 -3.59
C PHE A 35 -29.04 -0.92 -2.98
N GLY A 36 -30.31 -0.74 -3.16
CA GLY A 36 -31.26 -1.77 -2.69
C GLY A 36 -31.01 -3.17 -3.29
N LYS A 37 -31.03 -3.27 -4.61
CA LYS A 37 -30.82 -4.52 -5.37
C LYS A 37 -29.85 -4.39 -6.54
N CYS A 38 -29.26 -3.21 -6.73
CA CYS A 38 -28.32 -2.95 -7.82
C CYS A 38 -26.99 -3.65 -7.55
N THR A 39 -26.56 -4.51 -8.45
CA THR A 39 -25.28 -5.20 -8.38
C THR A 39 -24.29 -4.68 -9.42
N LYS A 40 -24.77 -3.80 -10.32
CA LYS A 40 -23.94 -3.26 -11.39
C LYS A 40 -24.33 -1.83 -11.76
N LEU A 41 -23.40 -0.92 -11.71
CA LEU A 41 -23.51 0.47 -12.11
C LEU A 41 -22.58 0.75 -13.30
N VAL A 42 -23.15 1.14 -14.43
CA VAL A 42 -22.37 1.56 -15.62
C VAL A 42 -22.32 3.08 -15.65
N LEU A 43 -21.10 3.63 -15.52
CA LEU A 43 -20.89 5.07 -15.53
C LEU A 43 -21.05 5.65 -16.95
N SER A 44 -21.52 6.88 -17.02
CA SER A 44 -21.69 7.64 -18.25
C SER A 44 -20.34 7.88 -18.95
N LYS A 45 -20.35 7.83 -20.29
CA LYS A 45 -19.20 8.17 -21.13
C LYS A 45 -18.82 9.65 -21.09
N SER A 46 -19.69 10.51 -20.59
CA SER A 46 -19.41 11.94 -20.41
C SER A 46 -18.79 12.28 -19.05
N MET A 47 -18.66 11.29 -18.14
CA MET A 47 -17.98 11.51 -16.86
C MET A 47 -16.46 11.53 -17.01
N GLU A 48 -15.83 12.54 -16.43
CA GLU A 48 -14.37 12.61 -16.26
C GLU A 48 -13.91 12.23 -14.86
N LYS A 49 -14.81 12.27 -13.87
CA LYS A 49 -14.52 11.91 -12.47
C LYS A 49 -15.73 11.22 -11.85
N PHE A 50 -15.48 10.24 -11.01
CA PHE A 50 -16.46 9.59 -10.17
C PHE A 50 -16.08 9.76 -8.71
N ASN A 51 -17.05 10.05 -7.83
CA ASN A 51 -16.85 10.16 -6.39
C ASN A 51 -17.65 9.07 -5.70
N GLU A 52 -17.00 8.25 -4.89
CA GLU A 52 -17.62 7.16 -4.13
C GLU A 52 -18.71 7.65 -3.16
N ASN A 53 -18.67 8.92 -2.73
CA ASN A 53 -19.73 9.48 -1.90
C ASN A 53 -21.10 9.59 -2.63
N ALA A 54 -21.13 9.41 -3.94
CA ALA A 54 -22.39 9.29 -4.69
C ALA A 54 -23.17 8.03 -4.31
N ILE A 55 -22.49 7.05 -3.71
CA ILE A 55 -23.08 5.79 -3.26
C ILE A 55 -23.63 5.99 -1.85
N SER A 56 -24.94 5.81 -1.64
CA SER A 56 -25.52 5.88 -0.30
C SER A 56 -25.32 4.56 0.47
N ASP A 57 -25.16 4.66 1.80
CA ASP A 57 -24.90 3.53 2.69
C ASP A 57 -26.10 2.63 2.94
N SER A 58 -27.26 2.90 2.34
CA SER A 58 -28.46 2.12 2.54
C SER A 58 -28.34 0.72 1.93
N TYR A 59 -27.84 -0.20 2.74
CA TYR A 59 -27.96 -1.66 2.57
C TYR A 59 -27.33 -2.28 1.32
N VAL A 60 -26.02 -2.42 1.32
CA VAL A 60 -25.41 -3.50 0.56
C VAL A 60 -25.76 -4.81 1.28
N ASN A 61 -26.57 -5.65 0.64
CA ASN A 61 -26.82 -7.00 1.15
C ASN A 61 -25.47 -7.74 1.15
N CYS A 62 -25.06 -8.27 2.31
CA CYS A 62 -23.72 -8.84 2.54
C CYS A 62 -23.26 -9.91 1.55
N ASP A 63 -24.17 -10.45 0.75
CA ASP A 63 -23.88 -11.51 -0.24
C ASP A 63 -23.61 -10.96 -1.66
N SER A 64 -23.69 -9.64 -1.87
CA SER A 64 -23.52 -9.04 -3.19
C SER A 64 -22.53 -7.87 -3.16
N HIS A 65 -21.62 -7.85 -4.12
CA HIS A 65 -20.78 -6.70 -4.41
C HIS A 65 -21.40 -5.83 -5.50
N LEU A 66 -21.08 -4.54 -5.51
CA LEU A 66 -21.40 -3.65 -6.59
C LEU A 66 -20.24 -3.62 -7.59
N GLU A 67 -20.51 -4.01 -8.82
CA GLU A 67 -19.61 -3.78 -9.94
C GLU A 67 -19.83 -2.38 -10.51
N ILE A 68 -18.80 -1.53 -10.50
CA ILE A 68 -18.82 -0.22 -11.17
C ILE A 68 -18.04 -0.34 -12.48
N VAL A 69 -18.75 -0.18 -13.59
CA VAL A 69 -18.16 -0.20 -14.94
C VAL A 69 -17.70 1.21 -15.30
N VAL A 70 -16.39 1.35 -15.49
CA VAL A 70 -15.70 2.61 -15.73
C VAL A 70 -15.44 2.79 -17.22
N PRO A 71 -15.94 3.87 -17.86
CA PRO A 71 -15.72 4.14 -19.27
C PRO A 71 -14.28 4.62 -19.55
N GLU A 72 -13.90 4.61 -20.81
CA GLU A 72 -12.59 5.09 -21.29
C GLU A 72 -12.34 6.57 -20.97
N SER A 73 -13.40 7.38 -20.85
CA SER A 73 -13.33 8.82 -20.57
C SER A 73 -13.01 9.18 -19.13
N LEU A 74 -13.25 8.26 -18.17
CA LEU A 74 -13.09 8.57 -16.75
C LEU A 74 -11.62 8.72 -16.37
N ARG A 75 -11.26 9.88 -15.83
CA ARG A 75 -9.87 10.21 -15.46
C ARG A 75 -9.56 9.98 -14.00
N ARG A 76 -10.56 10.05 -13.11
CA ARG A 76 -10.35 10.01 -11.66
C ARG A 76 -11.47 9.29 -10.94
N ILE A 77 -11.06 8.50 -9.94
CA ILE A 77 -11.94 7.99 -8.90
C ILE A 77 -11.54 8.68 -7.61
N LEU A 78 -12.52 9.29 -6.92
CA LEU A 78 -12.36 9.92 -5.62
C LEU A 78 -12.90 8.96 -4.56
N THR A 79 -12.02 8.44 -3.73
CA THR A 79 -12.33 7.47 -2.69
C THR A 79 -12.89 8.14 -1.44
N ASP A 80 -13.80 7.45 -0.75
CA ASP A 80 -14.41 7.91 0.50
C ASP A 80 -14.12 6.91 1.63
N SER A 81 -13.72 7.39 2.82
CA SER A 81 -13.45 6.55 3.97
C SER A 81 -14.71 5.88 4.54
N GLU A 82 -15.84 6.56 4.49
CA GLU A 82 -17.11 6.03 5.02
C GLU A 82 -17.58 4.80 4.23
N LYS A 83 -17.22 4.73 2.93
CA LYS A 83 -17.53 3.57 2.09
C LYS A 83 -16.61 2.37 2.34
N ARG A 84 -15.69 2.48 3.27
CA ARG A 84 -14.72 1.45 3.65
C ARG A 84 -14.77 1.16 5.15
N SER A 85 -15.89 1.49 5.81
CA SER A 85 -16.10 1.25 7.24
C SER A 85 -16.54 -0.20 7.52
N ASP A 86 -16.54 -0.55 8.80
CA ASP A 86 -16.89 -1.87 9.34
C ASP A 86 -18.31 -2.36 9.00
N ASP A 87 -19.18 -1.48 8.50
CA ASP A 87 -20.56 -1.81 8.15
C ASP A 87 -20.70 -2.84 7.01
N TYR A 88 -19.61 -3.12 6.31
CA TYR A 88 -19.56 -4.09 5.22
C TYR A 88 -18.95 -5.44 5.60
N SER A 89 -18.98 -5.81 6.88
CA SER A 89 -18.60 -7.14 7.31
C SER A 89 -19.77 -8.12 7.24
N TYR A 90 -19.50 -9.35 6.88
CA TYR A 90 -20.46 -10.45 7.08
C TYR A 90 -19.86 -11.47 8.06
N TYR A 91 -20.74 -12.15 8.80
CA TYR A 91 -20.30 -13.20 9.70
C TYR A 91 -20.16 -14.51 8.93
N ASP A 92 -18.94 -14.98 8.77
CA ASP A 92 -18.67 -16.32 8.24
C ASP A 92 -18.88 -17.35 9.33
N ALA A 93 -20.03 -18.03 9.28
CA ALA A 93 -20.40 -19.05 10.26
C ALA A 93 -19.46 -20.27 10.25
N ALA A 94 -18.81 -20.58 9.13
CA ALA A 94 -17.87 -21.68 9.04
C ALA A 94 -16.51 -21.33 9.69
N ALA A 95 -16.08 -20.07 9.55
CA ALA A 95 -14.84 -19.56 10.16
C ALA A 95 -15.05 -18.97 11.56
N HIS A 96 -16.30 -18.87 12.05
CA HIS A 96 -16.67 -18.21 13.31
C HIS A 96 -16.09 -16.79 13.47
N ARG A 97 -16.07 -16.01 12.39
CA ARG A 97 -15.55 -14.63 12.39
C ARG A 97 -16.31 -13.73 11.42
N SER A 98 -16.29 -12.44 11.69
CA SER A 98 -16.68 -11.44 10.69
C SER A 98 -15.61 -11.33 9.62
N VAL A 99 -16.03 -11.26 8.37
CA VAL A 99 -15.15 -11.10 7.20
C VAL A 99 -15.47 -9.76 6.57
N MET A 100 -14.46 -8.91 6.52
CA MET A 100 -14.53 -7.63 5.81
C MET A 100 -14.50 -7.89 4.30
N ILE A 101 -15.41 -7.30 3.58
CA ILE A 101 -15.43 -7.30 2.12
C ILE A 101 -15.52 -5.88 1.60
N ASN A 102 -14.76 -5.56 0.54
CA ASN A 102 -15.03 -4.34 -0.19
C ASN A 102 -16.30 -4.56 -1.03
N PRO A 103 -17.38 -3.84 -0.76
CA PRO A 103 -18.62 -4.01 -1.50
C PRO A 103 -18.50 -3.46 -2.93
N ILE A 104 -17.50 -2.64 -3.21
CA ILE A 104 -17.30 -1.97 -4.49
C ILE A 104 -16.16 -2.65 -5.24
N ARG A 105 -16.45 -3.08 -6.48
CA ARG A 105 -15.46 -3.57 -7.43
C ARG A 105 -15.52 -2.73 -8.69
N TYR A 106 -14.35 -2.39 -9.22
CA TYR A 106 -14.25 -1.64 -10.46
C TYR A 106 -13.95 -2.58 -11.62
N ARG A 107 -14.58 -2.33 -12.75
CA ARG A 107 -14.23 -2.89 -14.05
C ARG A 107 -13.92 -1.73 -14.99
N ILE A 108 -12.65 -1.54 -15.30
CA ILE A 108 -12.16 -0.42 -16.11
C ILE A 108 -12.10 -0.85 -17.56
N ASP A 109 -12.56 0.02 -18.46
CA ASP A 109 -12.45 -0.20 -19.92
C ASP A 109 -10.98 -0.35 -20.29
N GLU A 110 -10.64 -1.35 -21.09
CA GLU A 110 -9.27 -1.67 -21.49
C GLU A 110 -8.58 -0.55 -22.30
N ASN A 111 -9.37 0.35 -22.91
CA ASN A 111 -8.88 1.50 -23.64
C ASN A 111 -8.77 2.77 -22.77
N ASN A 112 -9.09 2.69 -21.46
CA ASN A 112 -8.97 3.85 -20.58
C ASN A 112 -7.49 4.21 -20.38
N PRO A 113 -7.04 5.41 -20.83
CA PRO A 113 -5.62 5.78 -20.73
C PRO A 113 -5.23 6.33 -19.34
N TYR A 114 -6.19 6.54 -18.45
CA TYR A 114 -6.00 7.22 -17.18
C TYR A 114 -6.08 6.30 -15.97
N LEU A 115 -6.79 5.19 -16.09
CA LEU A 115 -7.08 4.25 -15.02
C LEU A 115 -6.87 2.83 -15.50
N PHE A 116 -6.33 1.97 -14.64
CA PHE A 116 -6.21 0.54 -14.91
C PHE A 116 -6.24 -0.27 -13.60
N ILE A 117 -6.40 -1.56 -13.73
CA ILE A 117 -6.35 -2.51 -12.62
C ILE A 117 -5.11 -3.38 -12.79
N ASP A 118 -4.34 -3.51 -11.72
CA ASP A 118 -3.29 -4.51 -11.58
C ASP A 118 -3.59 -5.36 -10.35
N GLU A 119 -3.75 -6.67 -10.55
CA GLU A 119 -4.28 -7.58 -9.55
C GLU A 119 -5.60 -7.06 -8.95
N ASP A 120 -5.63 -6.79 -7.64
CA ASP A 120 -6.79 -6.27 -6.91
C ASP A 120 -6.71 -4.75 -6.64
N SER A 121 -5.79 -4.06 -7.31
CA SER A 121 -5.53 -2.63 -7.08
C SER A 121 -5.92 -1.80 -8.28
N VAL A 122 -6.58 -0.68 -8.02
CA VAL A 122 -6.89 0.35 -9.02
C VAL A 122 -5.82 1.41 -9.00
N TYR A 123 -5.26 1.70 -10.16
CA TYR A 123 -4.24 2.71 -10.38
C TYR A 123 -4.71 3.82 -11.29
N GLN A 124 -4.26 5.04 -11.01
CA GLN A 124 -4.40 6.22 -11.86
C GLN A 124 -3.03 6.59 -12.44
N VAL A 125 -2.97 6.79 -13.75
CA VAL A 125 -1.81 7.34 -14.44
C VAL A 125 -1.74 8.84 -14.16
N LEU A 126 -0.59 9.31 -13.67
CA LEU A 126 -0.33 10.73 -13.41
C LEU A 126 0.33 11.41 -14.62
N ASP A 127 0.31 12.75 -14.66
CA ASP A 127 0.81 13.54 -15.77
C ASP A 127 2.31 13.34 -16.02
N ASP A 128 3.07 12.92 -15.01
CA ASP A 128 4.50 12.61 -15.09
C ASP A 128 4.80 11.16 -15.50
N GLY A 129 3.76 10.39 -15.82
CA GLY A 129 3.85 8.99 -16.21
C GLY A 129 4.02 8.01 -15.06
N THR A 130 4.05 8.49 -13.80
CA THR A 130 4.01 7.64 -12.62
C THR A 130 2.57 7.25 -12.28
N TYR A 131 2.40 6.39 -11.24
CA TYR A 131 1.08 5.92 -10.85
C TYR A 131 0.70 6.42 -9.46
N LYS A 132 -0.59 6.63 -9.29
CA LYS A 132 -1.23 6.74 -7.97
C LYS A 132 -2.02 5.46 -7.72
N LEU A 133 -1.72 4.76 -6.66
CA LEU A 133 -2.58 3.68 -6.18
C LEU A 133 -3.82 4.32 -5.57
N VAL A 134 -4.97 4.12 -6.22
CA VAL A 134 -6.24 4.73 -5.80
C VAL A 134 -6.86 3.91 -4.68
N MET A 135 -6.90 2.59 -4.85
CA MET A 135 -7.44 1.66 -3.85
C MET A 135 -6.99 0.22 -4.11
N ASN A 136 -6.97 -0.58 -3.05
CA ASN A 136 -6.94 -2.03 -3.13
C ASN A 136 -8.32 -2.59 -2.77
N SER A 137 -8.80 -3.56 -3.52
CA SER A 137 -10.14 -4.15 -3.36
C SER A 137 -10.15 -5.44 -2.54
N TYR A 138 -8.99 -5.99 -2.18
CA TYR A 138 -8.88 -7.29 -1.52
C TYR A 138 -8.43 -7.18 -0.07
N PHE A 139 -9.36 -7.33 0.87
CA PHE A 139 -9.11 -7.24 2.31
C PHE A 139 -8.43 -8.48 2.93
N GLY A 140 -8.22 -9.54 2.18
CA GLY A 140 -7.55 -10.76 2.64
C GLY A 140 -6.02 -10.71 2.60
N LEU A 141 -5.42 -9.58 2.20
CA LEU A 141 -3.97 -9.45 2.07
C LEU A 141 -3.29 -9.45 3.43
N GLY A 142 -2.32 -10.39 3.63
CA GLY A 142 -1.36 -10.29 4.71
C GLY A 142 -0.24 -9.30 4.42
N LYS A 143 0.18 -9.21 3.14
CA LYS A 143 1.20 -8.29 2.65
C LYS A 143 0.70 -7.52 1.43
N ALA A 144 0.84 -6.20 1.43
CA ALA A 144 0.52 -5.39 0.27
C ALA A 144 1.65 -5.43 -0.76
N LEU A 145 1.25 -5.67 -2.01
CA LEU A 145 2.13 -5.54 -3.19
C LEU A 145 1.69 -4.27 -3.94
N ILE A 146 2.63 -3.35 -4.12
CA ILE A 146 2.41 -2.09 -4.80
C ILE A 146 3.20 -2.12 -6.11
N LEU A 147 2.56 -1.75 -7.21
CA LEU A 147 3.17 -1.76 -8.53
C LEU A 147 4.36 -0.79 -8.60
N ASP A 148 5.46 -1.24 -9.21
CA ASP A 148 6.61 -0.38 -9.49
C ASP A 148 6.20 0.81 -10.39
N GLY A 149 6.77 1.98 -10.12
CA GLY A 149 6.36 3.23 -10.77
C GLY A 149 5.26 3.99 -10.02
N THR A 150 4.69 3.41 -8.95
CA THR A 150 3.75 4.12 -8.09
C THR A 150 4.48 5.20 -7.29
N SER A 151 4.11 6.47 -7.47
CA SER A 151 4.67 7.61 -6.73
C SER A 151 3.79 8.07 -5.57
N VAL A 152 2.50 7.75 -5.61
CA VAL A 152 1.52 8.18 -4.59
C VAL A 152 0.67 6.99 -4.13
N ILE A 153 0.62 6.78 -2.82
CA ILE A 153 -0.41 5.94 -2.20
C ILE A 153 -1.60 6.84 -1.90
N GLY A 154 -2.71 6.57 -2.55
CA GLY A 154 -3.90 7.41 -2.54
C GLY A 154 -4.63 7.43 -1.20
N LYS A 155 -5.57 8.36 -1.09
CA LYS A 155 -6.42 8.49 0.10
C LYS A 155 -7.18 7.19 0.36
N TYR A 156 -7.10 6.70 1.60
CA TYR A 156 -7.81 5.50 2.06
C TYR A 156 -7.54 4.24 1.24
N ALA A 157 -6.41 4.17 0.52
CA ALA A 157 -6.12 3.09 -0.43
C ALA A 157 -6.13 1.70 0.20
N PHE A 158 -5.68 1.57 1.45
CA PHE A 158 -5.70 0.34 2.26
C PHE A 158 -6.45 0.52 3.58
N CYS A 159 -7.35 1.50 3.66
CA CYS A 159 -8.16 1.72 4.87
C CYS A 159 -8.97 0.45 5.21
N ASN A 160 -9.06 0.09 6.49
CA ASN A 160 -9.78 -1.08 7.00
C ASN A 160 -9.27 -2.44 6.49
N HIS A 161 -8.03 -2.51 6.00
CA HIS A 161 -7.41 -3.80 5.66
C HIS A 161 -6.87 -4.47 6.93
N GLU A 162 -7.77 -5.00 7.77
CA GLU A 162 -7.44 -5.60 9.07
C GLU A 162 -6.48 -6.80 8.98
N ASN A 163 -6.37 -7.46 7.85
CA ASN A 163 -5.43 -8.55 7.63
C ASN A 163 -4.05 -8.07 7.16
N LEU A 164 -3.91 -6.79 6.76
CA LEU A 164 -2.66 -6.24 6.27
C LEU A 164 -1.68 -6.05 7.44
N ASN A 165 -0.68 -6.92 7.53
CA ASN A 165 0.32 -6.91 8.59
C ASN A 165 1.73 -6.57 8.12
N ASP A 166 1.97 -6.54 6.81
CA ASP A 166 3.25 -6.19 6.19
C ASP A 166 3.04 -5.37 4.91
N ILE A 167 4.00 -4.50 4.61
CA ILE A 167 3.98 -3.67 3.41
C ILE A 167 5.40 -3.45 2.88
N GLU A 168 5.53 -3.54 1.57
CA GLU A 168 6.74 -3.20 0.85
C GLU A 168 6.47 -2.03 -0.11
N PHE A 169 7.17 -0.93 0.11
CA PHE A 169 7.04 0.25 -0.74
C PHE A 169 8.02 0.17 -1.92
N PRO A 170 7.58 0.34 -3.17
CA PRO A 170 8.49 0.52 -4.29
C PRO A 170 9.26 1.84 -4.15
N GLU A 171 10.49 1.87 -4.69
CA GLU A 171 11.38 3.04 -4.59
C GLU A 171 10.81 4.32 -5.22
N SER A 172 9.81 4.18 -6.08
CA SER A 172 9.11 5.29 -6.72
C SER A 172 8.18 6.07 -5.78
N VAL A 173 7.73 5.48 -4.64
CA VAL A 173 6.77 6.13 -3.74
C VAL A 173 7.38 7.34 -3.06
N ARG A 174 6.69 8.47 -3.12
CA ARG A 174 7.07 9.74 -2.49
C ARG A 174 6.05 10.23 -1.49
N VAL A 175 4.78 9.89 -1.69
CA VAL A 175 3.67 10.45 -0.93
C VAL A 175 2.75 9.35 -0.44
N ILE A 176 2.40 9.41 0.86
CA ILE A 176 1.33 8.62 1.47
C ILE A 176 0.23 9.60 1.85
N GLU A 177 -0.91 9.51 1.17
CA GLU A 177 -2.03 10.43 1.38
C GLU A 177 -2.87 10.07 2.61
N LYS A 178 -3.86 10.94 2.91
CA LYS A 178 -4.74 10.85 4.07
C LYS A 178 -5.36 9.47 4.22
N GLY A 179 -5.26 8.90 5.43
CA GLY A 179 -5.91 7.64 5.81
C GLY A 179 -5.48 6.42 5.01
N ALA A 180 -4.38 6.50 4.24
CA ALA A 180 -4.00 5.47 3.27
C ALA A 180 -3.88 4.06 3.87
N PHE A 181 -3.48 3.95 5.13
CA PHE A 181 -3.32 2.69 5.87
C PHE A 181 -4.02 2.73 7.22
N SER A 182 -5.05 3.57 7.39
CA SER A 182 -5.80 3.60 8.64
C SER A 182 -6.47 2.24 8.89
N GLU A 183 -6.51 1.83 10.17
CA GLU A 183 -7.17 0.60 10.61
C GLU A 183 -6.59 -0.69 9.97
N THR A 184 -5.27 -0.70 9.76
CA THR A 184 -4.54 -1.90 9.32
C THR A 184 -3.89 -2.62 10.51
N SER A 185 -3.50 -3.89 10.31
CA SER A 185 -2.83 -4.71 11.33
C SER A 185 -1.31 -4.69 11.26
N LEU A 186 -0.72 -3.67 10.66
CA LEU A 186 0.73 -3.48 10.61
C LEU A 186 1.33 -3.52 12.02
N GLN A 187 2.34 -4.36 12.26
CA GLN A 187 2.98 -4.50 13.57
C GLN A 187 4.23 -3.64 13.70
N THR A 188 5.00 -3.56 12.64
CA THR A 188 6.19 -2.71 12.52
C THR A 188 6.15 -1.98 11.20
N LEU A 189 6.58 -0.74 11.19
CA LEU A 189 6.56 0.09 9.99
C LEU A 189 7.91 0.76 9.82
N LYS A 190 8.59 0.46 8.73
CA LYS A 190 9.79 1.19 8.29
C LYS A 190 9.38 2.07 7.11
N ILE A 191 9.37 3.39 7.32
CA ILE A 191 9.13 4.35 6.25
C ILE A 191 10.43 4.53 5.49
N PRO A 192 10.53 4.10 4.21
CA PRO A 192 11.76 4.20 3.46
C PRO A 192 12.25 5.64 3.29
N HIS A 193 13.55 5.81 3.11
CA HIS A 193 14.20 7.13 3.00
C HIS A 193 13.76 7.96 1.77
N TYR A 194 13.16 7.34 0.77
CA TYR A 194 12.66 8.01 -0.43
C TYR A 194 11.23 8.56 -0.28
N ILE A 195 10.51 8.20 0.80
CA ILE A 195 9.19 8.79 1.08
C ILE A 195 9.41 10.20 1.65
N GLU A 196 8.74 11.17 1.04
CA GLU A 196 8.89 12.58 1.32
C GLU A 196 7.78 13.17 2.19
N ARG A 197 6.55 12.63 2.06
CA ARG A 197 5.38 13.19 2.74
C ARG A 197 4.42 12.10 3.23
N ILE A 198 3.94 12.29 4.46
CA ILE A 198 2.89 11.48 5.09
C ILE A 198 1.79 12.41 5.57
N ASP A 199 0.57 12.23 5.04
CA ASP A 199 -0.55 13.08 5.31
C ASP A 199 -1.34 12.67 6.58
N SER A 200 -2.40 13.44 6.90
CA SER A 200 -3.28 13.27 8.05
C SER A 200 -3.85 11.86 8.15
N ALA A 201 -3.85 11.30 9.35
CA ALA A 201 -4.40 9.98 9.67
C ALA A 201 -3.88 8.82 8.80
N ALA A 202 -2.75 8.98 8.11
CA ALA A 202 -2.25 7.99 7.13
C ALA A 202 -2.11 6.58 7.71
N PHE A 203 -1.82 6.45 9.00
CA PHE A 203 -1.72 5.20 9.76
C PHE A 203 -2.53 5.29 11.06
N SER A 204 -3.64 6.03 11.06
CA SER A 204 -4.48 6.12 12.26
C SER A 204 -5.09 4.77 12.61
N ASP A 205 -5.35 4.57 13.90
CA ASP A 205 -6.04 3.38 14.43
C ASP A 205 -5.40 2.03 14.06
N CYS A 206 -4.10 2.02 13.71
CA CYS A 206 -3.33 0.80 13.53
C CYS A 206 -3.02 0.20 14.91
N TYR A 207 -4.00 -0.50 15.50
CA TYR A 207 -3.91 -1.01 16.88
C TYR A 207 -2.81 -2.03 17.11
N SER A 208 -2.36 -2.73 16.07
CA SER A 208 -1.27 -3.70 16.14
C SER A 208 0.12 -3.08 16.05
N LEU A 209 0.23 -1.78 15.68
CA LEU A 209 1.49 -1.12 15.41
C LEU A 209 2.27 -0.85 16.70
N LYS A 210 3.47 -1.44 16.80
CA LYS A 210 4.35 -1.35 17.98
C LYS A 210 5.52 -0.40 17.78
N SER A 211 6.03 -0.32 16.55
CA SER A 211 7.19 0.51 16.24
C SER A 211 7.13 1.11 14.84
N VAL A 212 7.64 2.34 14.72
CA VAL A 212 7.78 3.05 13.45
C VAL A 212 9.20 3.57 13.36
N THR A 213 9.83 3.40 12.20
CA THR A 213 11.12 4.02 11.86
C THR A 213 10.89 5.08 10.79
N LEU A 214 11.33 6.31 11.06
CA LEU A 214 11.25 7.44 10.12
C LEU A 214 12.69 7.86 9.77
N TYR A 215 12.90 8.28 8.53
CA TYR A 215 14.20 8.76 8.06
C TYR A 215 14.24 10.30 7.96
N PRO A 216 15.43 10.94 8.07
CA PRO A 216 15.56 12.39 8.06
C PRO A 216 15.26 13.03 6.70
N THR A 217 15.12 12.22 5.65
CA THR A 217 14.71 12.64 4.32
C THR A 217 13.23 12.99 4.22
N LEU A 218 12.42 12.58 5.21
CA LEU A 218 11.00 12.90 5.28
C LEU A 218 10.81 14.42 5.44
N LYS A 219 10.21 15.06 4.44
CA LYS A 219 10.01 16.52 4.38
C LYS A 219 8.85 16.98 5.27
N SER A 220 7.79 16.18 5.34
CA SER A 220 6.62 16.49 6.17
C SER A 220 5.88 15.23 6.63
N ILE A 221 5.35 15.32 7.84
CA ILE A 221 4.45 14.33 8.40
C ILE A 221 3.36 15.04 9.19
N ALA A 222 2.12 14.62 9.00
CA ALA A 222 0.99 15.18 9.73
C ALA A 222 1.05 14.76 11.21
N LYS A 223 0.61 15.65 12.11
CA LYS A 223 0.66 15.41 13.55
C LYS A 223 -0.20 14.24 14.03
N ASP A 224 -1.25 13.95 13.29
CA ASP A 224 -2.24 12.92 13.52
C ASP A 224 -2.02 11.66 12.65
N ALA A 225 -0.87 11.57 11.99
CA ALA A 225 -0.58 10.45 11.08
C ALA A 225 -0.65 9.08 11.76
N PHE A 226 -0.42 9.00 13.08
CA PHE A 226 -0.48 7.77 13.89
C PHE A 226 -1.47 7.89 15.05
N ASP A 227 -2.48 8.77 14.95
CA ASP A 227 -3.50 8.91 15.99
C ASP A 227 -4.22 7.55 16.17
N GLY A 228 -4.60 7.22 17.40
CA GLY A 228 -5.27 5.96 17.72
C GLY A 228 -4.39 4.70 17.79
N CYS A 229 -3.12 4.74 17.39
CA CYS A 229 -2.20 3.59 17.48
C CYS A 229 -1.90 3.25 18.95
N SER A 230 -2.80 2.53 19.62
CA SER A 230 -2.76 2.32 21.07
C SER A 230 -1.55 1.51 21.56
N ASN A 231 -0.97 0.67 20.72
CA ASN A 231 0.18 -0.17 21.02
C ASN A 231 1.52 0.41 20.52
N LEU A 232 1.51 1.62 19.95
CA LEU A 232 2.72 2.24 19.45
C LEU A 232 3.58 2.74 20.63
N ASP A 233 4.64 1.99 20.92
CA ASP A 233 5.57 2.30 22.02
C ASP A 233 6.84 2.97 21.55
N LYS A 234 7.22 2.79 20.29
CA LYS A 234 8.53 3.20 19.78
C LYS A 234 8.41 3.89 18.42
N VAL A 235 8.85 5.14 18.36
CA VAL A 235 9.10 5.84 17.09
C VAL A 235 10.56 6.20 17.02
N LEU A 236 11.27 5.67 16.03
CA LEU A 236 12.66 5.99 15.73
C LEU A 236 12.67 7.12 14.72
N THR A 237 13.10 8.30 15.11
CA THR A 237 13.24 9.44 14.21
C THR A 237 14.64 10.02 14.33
N PRO A 238 15.32 10.33 13.23
CA PRO A 238 16.59 11.00 13.27
C PRO A 238 16.41 12.49 13.56
N GLY A 239 17.21 13.01 14.50
CA GLY A 239 17.46 14.43 14.78
C GLY A 239 16.27 15.33 15.05
N ASN A 240 16.43 16.29 15.93
CA ASN A 240 15.65 17.53 16.22
C ASN A 240 14.14 17.64 15.89
N ASN A 241 13.46 16.56 15.57
CA ASN A 241 12.00 16.60 15.48
C ASN A 241 11.44 16.70 16.89
N LYS A 242 10.81 17.84 17.17
CA LYS A 242 10.06 18.08 18.39
C LYS A 242 9.15 16.88 18.65
N ALA A 243 9.16 16.38 19.87
CA ALA A 243 8.46 15.20 20.32
C ALA A 243 7.12 14.97 19.59
N PHE A 244 6.97 13.83 18.96
CA PHE A 244 5.70 13.37 18.46
C PHE A 244 4.76 13.17 19.64
N GLU A 245 3.77 14.03 19.79
CA GLU A 245 2.64 13.78 20.67
C GLU A 245 1.53 13.21 19.84
N TYR A 246 1.23 11.92 19.99
CA TYR A 246 0.01 11.36 19.42
C TYR A 246 -1.09 11.22 20.49
N LYS A 247 -2.33 11.30 20.07
CA LYS A 247 -3.49 11.07 20.92
C LYS A 247 -3.96 9.63 20.73
N ASN A 248 -4.05 8.89 21.83
CA ASN A 248 -4.82 7.65 21.84
C ASN A 248 -6.25 7.93 22.34
N HIS A 249 -7.16 6.95 22.26
CA HIS A 249 -8.55 7.05 22.74
C HIS A 249 -8.69 7.52 24.20
N ASN A 250 -7.63 7.41 25.03
CA ASN A 250 -7.60 7.78 26.42
C ASN A 250 -6.83 9.08 26.72
N GLY A 251 -6.49 9.87 25.73
CA GLY A 251 -5.75 11.12 25.86
C GLY A 251 -4.31 11.08 25.37
N LYS A 252 -3.56 12.17 25.60
CA LYS A 252 -2.17 12.30 25.13
C LYS A 252 -1.25 11.27 25.76
N ARG A 253 -0.69 10.37 24.98
CA ARG A 253 0.41 9.49 25.40
C ARG A 253 1.72 10.07 24.91
N LYS A 254 2.64 10.38 25.82
CA LYS A 254 4.03 10.66 25.43
C LYS A 254 4.68 9.36 25.00
N ILE A 255 5.24 9.32 23.81
CA ILE A 255 6.05 8.20 23.33
C ILE A 255 7.23 8.06 24.29
N ARG A 256 7.36 6.90 24.95
CA ARG A 256 8.32 6.71 26.05
C ARG A 256 9.76 6.61 25.59
N GLN A 257 10.02 6.38 24.31
CA GLN A 257 11.39 6.21 23.83
C GLN A 257 11.54 6.77 22.41
N LEU A 258 12.02 8.00 22.33
CA LEU A 258 12.57 8.58 21.10
C LEU A 258 14.07 8.31 21.13
N VAL A 259 14.55 7.44 20.27
CA VAL A 259 15.99 7.32 20.01
C VAL A 259 16.29 8.28 18.87
N PHE A 260 16.87 9.43 19.20
CA PHE A 260 17.30 10.41 18.21
C PHE A 260 18.72 10.09 17.76
N GLU A 261 18.89 9.78 16.49
CA GLU A 261 20.12 10.11 15.80
C GLU A 261 20.03 11.56 15.35
N THR A 262 21.06 12.36 15.52
CA THR A 262 21.13 13.69 14.91
C THR A 262 21.19 13.50 13.38
N LYS A 263 20.70 14.50 12.63
CA LYS A 263 20.83 14.47 11.16
C LYS A 263 22.29 14.30 10.73
N GLU A 264 23.21 14.93 11.48
CA GLU A 264 24.65 14.83 11.26
C GLU A 264 25.16 13.39 11.52
N GLU A 265 24.76 12.75 12.62
CA GLU A 265 25.12 11.35 12.92
C GLU A 265 24.59 10.39 11.86
N PHE A 266 23.32 10.57 11.44
CA PHE A 266 22.73 9.77 10.37
C PHE A 266 23.47 9.99 9.04
N MET A 267 23.72 11.25 8.66
CA MET A 267 24.41 11.57 7.41
C MET A 267 25.85 11.05 7.42
N LYS A 268 26.52 11.14 8.57
CA LYS A 268 27.86 10.56 8.74
C LYS A 268 27.86 9.04 8.62
N LYS A 269 26.92 8.35 9.30
CA LYS A 269 26.76 6.90 9.15
C LYS A 269 26.39 6.51 7.73
N ALA A 270 25.50 7.26 7.07
CA ALA A 270 25.15 7.04 5.69
C ALA A 270 26.33 7.26 4.73
N GLU A 271 27.23 8.20 5.05
CA GLU A 271 28.44 8.48 4.29
C GLU A 271 29.51 7.43 4.53
N ASP A 272 29.74 7.04 5.79
CA ASP A 272 30.61 5.93 6.18
C ASP A 272 30.13 4.60 5.55
N ASN A 273 28.84 4.31 5.58
CA ASN A 273 28.25 3.14 4.96
C ASN A 273 28.34 3.19 3.42
N ARG A 274 28.17 4.38 2.80
CA ARG A 274 28.35 4.53 1.35
C ARG A 274 29.74 4.14 0.88
N HIS A 275 30.78 4.45 1.67
CA HIS A 275 32.15 4.04 1.35
C HIS A 275 32.34 2.54 1.58
N LYS A 276 31.91 2.01 2.70
CA LYS A 276 32.05 0.59 3.05
C LYS A 276 31.25 -0.32 2.09
N TYR A 277 30.03 0.08 1.76
CA TYR A 277 29.09 -0.75 0.98
C TYR A 277 28.87 -0.22 -0.44
N ALA A 278 29.79 0.62 -0.96
CA ALA A 278 29.69 1.17 -2.31
C ALA A 278 29.54 0.11 -3.42
N TRP A 279 30.00 -1.11 -3.17
CA TRP A 279 29.89 -2.23 -4.10
C TRP A 279 28.48 -2.80 -4.24
N ILE A 280 27.56 -2.50 -3.29
CA ILE A 280 26.14 -2.89 -3.33
C ILE A 280 25.36 -2.03 -4.33
N LYS A 281 25.81 -0.79 -4.54
CA LYS A 281 25.12 0.16 -5.41
C LYS A 281 24.91 -0.43 -6.82
N ASP A 282 23.70 -0.28 -7.33
CA ASP A 282 23.26 -0.74 -8.67
C ASP A 282 23.30 -2.28 -8.84
N LYS A 283 23.54 -3.05 -7.77
CA LYS A 283 23.53 -4.51 -7.79
C LYS A 283 22.13 -5.07 -7.53
N VAL A 284 21.84 -6.21 -8.15
CA VAL A 284 20.58 -6.93 -8.04
C VAL A 284 20.76 -8.16 -7.15
N PHE A 285 20.01 -8.19 -6.08
CA PHE A 285 20.01 -9.25 -5.08
C PHE A 285 18.71 -10.05 -5.13
N VAL A 286 18.82 -11.32 -4.75
CA VAL A 286 17.69 -12.21 -4.49
C VAL A 286 18.00 -12.97 -3.21
N HIS A 287 17.02 -13.15 -2.34
CA HIS A 287 17.17 -14.02 -1.16
C HIS A 287 16.16 -15.16 -1.19
N THR A 288 16.42 -16.20 -0.39
CA THR A 288 15.51 -17.34 -0.25
C THR A 288 15.78 -18.14 1.02
N GLY A 289 14.72 -18.65 1.64
CA GLY A 289 14.81 -19.44 2.87
C GLY A 289 15.13 -18.63 4.13
N LEU A 290 15.01 -17.31 4.09
CA LEU A 290 15.13 -16.44 5.24
C LEU A 290 13.82 -16.42 6.04
N SER A 291 13.88 -16.15 7.34
CA SER A 291 12.71 -15.81 8.13
C SER A 291 12.19 -14.41 7.73
N LEU A 292 10.92 -14.09 8.02
CA LEU A 292 10.35 -12.79 7.70
C LEU A 292 11.14 -11.61 8.30
N GLN A 293 11.73 -11.80 9.48
CA GLN A 293 12.57 -10.77 10.09
C GLN A 293 13.89 -10.60 9.32
N GLU A 294 14.55 -11.71 8.98
CA GLU A 294 15.81 -11.69 8.22
C GLU A 294 15.60 -11.12 6.81
N GLU A 295 14.49 -11.47 6.14
CA GLU A 295 14.11 -10.86 4.85
C GLU A 295 14.00 -9.34 4.95
N SER A 296 13.25 -8.86 5.94
CA SER A 296 13.08 -7.42 6.15
C SER A 296 14.39 -6.69 6.48
N GLU A 297 15.28 -7.31 7.25
CA GLU A 297 16.60 -6.75 7.58
C GLU A 297 17.52 -6.73 6.36
N PHE A 298 17.52 -7.82 5.58
CA PHE A 298 18.30 -7.95 4.35
C PHE A 298 17.86 -6.92 3.31
N ASP A 299 16.57 -6.87 3.01
CA ASP A 299 16.01 -5.95 2.02
C ASP A 299 16.31 -4.50 2.36
N SER A 300 16.07 -4.11 3.64
CA SER A 300 16.39 -2.76 4.11
C SER A 300 17.87 -2.42 3.94
N PHE A 301 18.75 -3.36 4.30
CA PHE A 301 20.19 -3.13 4.18
C PHE A 301 20.64 -2.93 2.73
N ILE A 302 20.11 -3.76 1.81
CA ILE A 302 20.44 -3.63 0.38
C ILE A 302 19.93 -2.30 -0.18
N PHE A 303 18.67 -1.93 0.11
CA PHE A 303 18.10 -0.66 -0.36
C PHE A 303 18.81 0.55 0.21
N GLU A 304 19.14 0.55 1.49
CA GLU A 304 19.88 1.64 2.13
C GLU A 304 21.26 1.90 1.49
N ASN A 305 21.83 0.87 0.86
CA ASN A 305 23.13 0.95 0.18
C ASN A 305 23.02 1.04 -1.36
N GLY A 306 21.81 1.30 -1.89
CA GLY A 306 21.57 1.57 -3.30
C GLY A 306 21.54 0.34 -4.21
N GLY A 307 21.34 -0.85 -3.63
CA GLY A 307 21.07 -2.09 -4.36
C GLY A 307 19.58 -2.30 -4.58
N THR A 308 19.23 -3.31 -5.35
CA THR A 308 17.86 -3.71 -5.64
C THR A 308 17.63 -5.16 -5.23
N VAL A 309 16.53 -5.44 -4.50
CA VAL A 309 16.13 -6.81 -4.19
C VAL A 309 15.00 -7.25 -5.12
N ARG A 310 15.09 -8.45 -5.69
CA ARG A 310 14.06 -9.02 -6.56
C ARG A 310 13.50 -10.31 -6.01
N LYS A 311 12.24 -10.57 -6.28
CA LYS A 311 11.50 -11.77 -5.85
C LYS A 311 11.92 -13.04 -6.61
N SER A 312 12.51 -12.90 -7.80
CA SER A 312 12.90 -14.02 -8.65
C SER A 312 14.32 -13.89 -9.19
N THR A 313 15.00 -15.03 -9.35
CA THR A 313 16.32 -15.08 -9.97
C THR A 313 16.20 -14.90 -11.48
N VAL A 314 16.84 -13.88 -12.02
CA VAL A 314 16.87 -13.53 -13.45
C VAL A 314 18.31 -13.38 -13.94
N LEU A 315 18.49 -13.25 -15.26
CA LEU A 315 19.82 -13.21 -15.90
C LEU A 315 20.73 -12.10 -15.36
N ASN A 316 20.17 -10.97 -14.97
CA ASN A 316 20.90 -9.83 -14.39
C ASN A 316 20.90 -9.82 -12.85
N THR A 317 20.68 -10.95 -12.18
CA THR A 317 20.89 -11.09 -10.74
C THR A 317 22.38 -11.16 -10.46
N ASP A 318 22.90 -10.27 -9.61
CA ASP A 318 24.31 -10.27 -9.20
C ASP A 318 24.55 -11.22 -8.03
N TYR A 319 23.66 -11.24 -7.04
CA TYR A 319 23.80 -12.03 -5.82
C TYR A 319 22.53 -12.80 -5.50
N LEU A 320 22.69 -14.07 -5.08
CA LEU A 320 21.63 -14.82 -4.40
C LEU A 320 22.12 -15.20 -3.01
N VAL A 321 21.38 -14.80 -1.99
CA VAL A 321 21.65 -15.17 -0.58
C VAL A 321 20.60 -16.17 -0.11
N TYR A 322 21.05 -17.29 0.49
CA TYR A 322 20.13 -18.32 0.96
C TYR A 322 20.50 -18.84 2.35
N ASN A 323 19.49 -19.28 3.08
CA ASN A 323 19.71 -19.98 4.35
C ASN A 323 20.07 -21.44 4.07
N ALA A 324 21.28 -21.84 4.48
CA ALA A 324 21.78 -23.21 4.28
C ALA A 324 21.05 -24.26 5.13
N ASP A 325 20.43 -23.85 6.25
CA ASP A 325 19.69 -24.74 7.15
C ASP A 325 18.27 -25.05 6.65
N TYR A 326 17.88 -24.48 5.50
CA TYR A 326 16.56 -24.72 4.92
C TYR A 326 16.53 -26.09 4.23
N ASP A 327 15.64 -26.97 4.68
CA ASP A 327 15.59 -28.41 4.30
C ASP A 327 15.40 -28.69 2.80
N HIS A 328 15.02 -27.70 2.00
CA HIS A 328 14.70 -27.92 0.59
C HIS A 328 15.38 -26.89 -0.33
N GLU A 329 15.92 -27.39 -1.44
CA GLU A 329 16.41 -26.51 -2.50
C GLU A 329 15.24 -25.70 -3.10
N THR A 330 15.26 -24.40 -2.91
CA THR A 330 14.22 -23.51 -3.44
C THR A 330 14.35 -23.35 -4.96
N VAL A 331 13.23 -23.00 -5.61
CA VAL A 331 13.22 -22.71 -7.05
C VAL A 331 14.21 -21.60 -7.42
N LYS A 332 14.34 -20.57 -6.55
CA LYS A 332 15.27 -19.45 -6.74
C LYS A 332 16.73 -19.92 -6.72
N LEU A 333 17.11 -20.78 -5.77
CA LEU A 333 18.46 -21.33 -5.64
C LEU A 333 18.82 -22.22 -6.83
N ARG A 334 17.91 -23.11 -7.22
CA ARG A 334 18.11 -23.95 -8.41
C ARG A 334 18.34 -23.13 -9.66
N LYS A 335 17.51 -22.10 -9.86
CA LYS A 335 17.64 -21.19 -10.98
C LYS A 335 18.97 -20.43 -11.00
N ALA A 336 19.45 -20.00 -9.83
CA ALA A 336 20.74 -19.33 -9.69
C ALA A 336 21.90 -20.26 -10.11
N ARG A 337 21.87 -21.53 -9.67
CA ARG A 337 22.86 -22.54 -10.05
C ARG A 337 22.86 -22.81 -11.56
N GLU A 338 21.67 -22.95 -12.16
CA GLU A 338 21.55 -23.12 -13.63
C GLU A 338 22.13 -21.92 -14.39
N LEU A 339 21.90 -20.68 -13.92
CA LEU A 339 22.43 -19.49 -14.54
C LEU A 339 23.95 -19.41 -14.39
N LYS A 340 24.48 -19.79 -13.23
CA LYS A 340 25.93 -19.84 -12.97
C LYS A 340 26.62 -20.86 -13.85
N GLU A 341 26.04 -22.05 -14.02
CA GLU A 341 26.55 -23.10 -14.93
C GLU A 341 26.55 -22.64 -16.40
N LYS A 342 25.63 -21.79 -16.80
CA LYS A 342 25.55 -21.15 -18.11
C LYS A 342 26.47 -19.95 -18.28
N GLY A 343 27.32 -19.64 -17.30
CA GLY A 343 28.33 -18.60 -17.37
C GLY A 343 27.83 -17.22 -16.93
N SER A 344 26.68 -17.11 -16.23
CA SER A 344 26.31 -15.84 -15.62
C SER A 344 27.27 -15.51 -14.46
N GLY A 345 27.49 -14.20 -14.22
CA GLY A 345 28.34 -13.73 -13.13
C GLY A 345 27.69 -13.77 -11.75
N ILE A 346 26.56 -14.49 -11.58
CA ILE A 346 25.83 -14.54 -10.31
C ILE A 346 26.67 -15.18 -9.19
N GLU A 347 26.79 -14.50 -8.06
CA GLU A 347 27.35 -15.03 -6.84
C GLU A 347 26.25 -15.63 -5.95
N ILE A 348 26.49 -16.84 -5.45
CA ILE A 348 25.55 -17.56 -4.60
C ILE A 348 26.20 -17.71 -3.24
N LEU A 349 25.61 -17.09 -2.22
CA LEU A 349 26.15 -16.99 -0.88
C LEU A 349 25.17 -17.59 0.13
N THR A 350 25.69 -18.27 1.15
CA THR A 350 24.92 -18.58 2.35
C THR A 350 24.72 -17.32 3.19
N THR A 351 23.77 -17.34 4.11
CA THR A 351 23.57 -16.26 5.09
C THR A 351 24.82 -15.97 5.92
N GLU A 352 25.62 -17.01 6.23
CA GLU A 352 26.89 -16.85 6.96
C GLU A 352 27.98 -16.18 6.10
N GLU A 353 28.09 -16.57 4.84
CA GLU A 353 29.04 -15.97 3.89
C GLU A 353 28.66 -14.51 3.61
N TRP A 354 27.37 -14.25 3.47
CA TRP A 354 26.83 -12.88 3.35
C TRP A 354 27.22 -12.02 4.56
N LYS A 355 26.98 -12.49 5.79
CA LYS A 355 27.35 -11.76 7.01
C LYS A 355 28.85 -11.45 7.04
N LYS A 356 29.71 -12.42 6.70
CA LYS A 356 31.16 -12.19 6.61
C LYS A 356 31.52 -11.15 5.55
N LEU A 357 30.83 -11.14 4.41
CA LEU A 357 31.09 -10.19 3.34
C LEU A 357 30.74 -8.74 3.72
N ILE A 358 29.66 -8.54 4.48
CA ILE A 358 29.27 -7.20 4.92
C ILE A 358 30.06 -6.72 6.15
N ASP A 359 30.64 -7.62 6.95
CA ASP A 359 31.46 -7.29 8.13
C ASP A 359 32.91 -7.02 7.77
N SER A 360 33.39 -7.46 6.60
CA SER A 360 34.74 -7.21 6.08
C SER A 360 34.90 -5.79 5.53
#